data_ecece92fffc7482e010d5e9a353410b7
#
_entry.id   ecece92fffc7482e010d5e9a353410b7
#
_cell.length_a   1.000
_cell.length_b   1.000
_cell.length_c   1.000
_cell.angle_alpha   90.00
_cell.angle_beta   90.00
_cell.angle_gamma   90.00
#
_symmetry.space_group_name_H-M   'P 1'
#
loop_
_entity.id
_entity.type
_entity.pdbx_description
1 polymer ?
#
loop_
_entity_poly.entity_id
_entity_poly.type
_entity_poly.pdbx_seq_one_letter_code
_entity_poly.pdbx_strand_id
1 'polypeptide(L)'
;MSGGTGSRRFMAPEVALGQPYNLSADIYSFSILFWELVALEKAFGKLSQEEHREKVIKKNDRPPLKRDWKPAIQQILQNCWKRNPRERTNATELCKQLKEQVDSYYEDGFESHEEGREKKLCI
;
A
#
# COMPACT_ATOMS: atom_id res chain seq x y z
N MET A 1 -12.61 16.73 12.49
CA MET A 1 -11.92 16.14 11.43
C MET A 1 -12.61 16.44 10.12
N SER A 2 -11.90 16.70 9.16
CA SER A 2 -12.52 17.15 7.92
C SER A 2 -13.35 16.09 7.32
N GLY A 3 -13.56 15.05 7.70
CA GLY A 3 -14.52 14.10 7.27
C GLY A 3 -14.58 13.80 5.81
N GLY A 4 -13.74 14.38 5.04
CA GLY A 4 -13.77 14.09 3.62
C GLY A 4 -13.27 12.70 3.35
N THR A 5 -13.57 12.21 2.15
CA THR A 5 -13.04 10.92 1.73
C THR A 5 -11.52 10.94 1.69
N GLY A 6 -10.93 12.14 1.74
CA GLY A 6 -9.50 12.26 1.70
C GLY A 6 -8.78 11.42 2.72
N SER A 7 -9.17 11.52 4.00
CA SER A 7 -8.51 10.72 5.01
C SER A 7 -9.20 9.36 5.20
N ARG A 8 -10.47 9.29 4.87
CA ARG A 8 -11.22 8.06 5.04
C ARG A 8 -10.69 6.94 4.14
N ARG A 9 -10.11 7.28 3.01
CA ARG A 9 -9.67 6.26 2.07
C ARG A 9 -8.51 5.41 2.60
N PHE A 10 -7.83 5.88 3.63
CA PHE A 10 -6.74 5.10 4.24
C PHE A 10 -7.20 4.26 5.41
N MET A 11 -8.46 4.35 5.78
CA MET A 11 -8.96 3.72 6.99
C MET A 11 -9.24 2.25 6.75
N ALA A 12 -8.68 1.39 7.60
CA ALA A 12 -8.93 -0.05 7.50
C ALA A 12 -10.41 -0.35 7.77
N PRO A 13 -10.93 -1.42 7.17
CA PRO A 13 -12.35 -1.74 7.34
C PRO A 13 -12.77 -1.91 8.79
N GLU A 14 -11.95 -2.56 9.61
CA GLU A 14 -12.32 -2.77 11.01
C GLU A 14 -12.40 -1.45 11.76
N VAL A 15 -11.56 -0.48 11.40
CA VAL A 15 -11.60 0.84 12.02
C VAL A 15 -12.87 1.56 11.60
N ALA A 16 -13.19 1.49 10.31
CA ALA A 16 -14.39 2.16 9.79
C ALA A 16 -15.65 1.59 10.40
N LEU A 17 -15.62 0.30 10.74
CA LEU A 17 -16.78 -0.37 11.32
C LEU A 17 -16.83 -0.27 12.84
N GLY A 18 -15.88 0.44 13.44
CA GLY A 18 -15.87 0.60 14.89
C GLY A 18 -15.48 -0.65 15.65
N GLN A 19 -14.84 -1.59 14.99
CA GLN A 19 -14.41 -2.83 15.65
C GLN A 19 -13.06 -2.64 16.32
N PRO A 20 -12.71 -3.49 17.28
CA PRO A 20 -11.38 -3.43 17.88
C PRO A 20 -10.29 -3.58 16.82
N TYR A 21 -9.20 -2.85 16.97
CA TYR A 21 -8.13 -2.90 15.99
C TYR A 21 -6.77 -2.73 16.68
N ASN A 22 -5.72 -3.07 15.93
CA ASN A 22 -4.35 -2.97 16.43
C ASN A 22 -3.47 -2.47 15.30
N LEU A 23 -2.16 -2.71 15.42
CA LEU A 23 -1.21 -2.21 14.43
C LEU A 23 -1.47 -2.69 13.01
N SER A 24 -2.20 -3.78 12.84
CA SER A 24 -2.51 -4.24 11.49
C SER A 24 -3.37 -3.25 10.72
N ALA A 25 -4.09 -2.37 11.42
CA ALA A 25 -4.82 -1.30 10.74
C ALA A 25 -3.86 -0.33 10.06
N ASP A 26 -2.69 -0.09 10.67
CA ASP A 26 -1.69 0.78 10.06
C ASP A 26 -1.08 0.13 8.83
N ILE A 27 -0.96 -1.18 8.83
CA ILE A 27 -0.47 -1.91 7.65
C ILE A 27 -1.42 -1.69 6.48
N TYR A 28 -2.73 -1.76 6.73
CA TYR A 28 -3.71 -1.47 5.69
C TYR A 28 -3.56 -0.04 5.19
N SER A 29 -3.49 0.91 6.11
CA SER A 29 -3.36 2.32 5.72
C SER A 29 -2.12 2.55 4.88
N PHE A 30 -1.01 1.91 5.27
CA PHE A 30 0.21 2.01 4.49
C PHE A 30 0.00 1.47 3.07
N SER A 31 -0.73 0.38 2.94
CA SER A 31 -0.92 -0.22 1.62
C SER A 31 -1.62 0.73 0.66
N ILE A 32 -2.61 1.46 1.16
CA ILE A 32 -3.32 2.41 0.31
C ILE A 32 -2.40 3.55 -0.08
N LEU A 33 -1.62 4.06 0.88
CA LEU A 33 -0.66 5.11 0.58
C LEU A 33 0.38 4.63 -0.44
N PHE A 34 0.88 3.43 -0.25
CA PHE A 34 1.87 2.85 -1.15
C PHE A 34 1.29 2.71 -2.56
N TRP A 35 0.03 2.26 -2.65
CA TRP A 35 -0.63 2.17 -3.94
C TRP A 35 -0.67 3.54 -4.63
N GLU A 36 -1.01 4.59 -3.86
CA GLU A 36 -1.09 5.93 -4.44
C GLU A 36 0.26 6.39 -4.97
N LEU A 37 1.32 6.06 -4.24
CA LEU A 37 2.66 6.44 -4.68
C LEU A 37 3.07 5.70 -5.95
N VAL A 38 2.73 4.44 -6.05
CA VAL A 38 3.08 3.66 -7.23
C VAL A 38 2.22 4.03 -8.42
N ALA A 39 0.93 4.23 -8.19
CA ALA A 39 0.00 4.55 -9.27
C ALA A 39 0.03 6.01 -9.67
N LEU A 40 0.52 6.88 -8.80
CA LEU A 40 0.50 8.34 -9.00
C LEU A 40 -0.95 8.82 -9.18
N GLU A 41 -1.85 8.21 -8.45
CA GLU A 41 -3.27 8.54 -8.45
C GLU A 41 -3.80 8.47 -7.04
N LYS A 42 -4.93 9.09 -6.82
CA LYS A 42 -5.62 9.05 -5.54
C LYS A 42 -6.46 7.79 -5.48
N ALA A 43 -6.28 6.99 -4.45
CA ALA A 43 -7.06 5.78 -4.30
C ALA A 43 -8.52 6.14 -4.06
N PHE A 44 -9.42 5.41 -4.73
CA PHE A 44 -10.86 5.61 -4.59
C PHE A 44 -11.28 7.06 -4.84
N GLY A 45 -10.53 7.78 -5.69
CA GLY A 45 -10.73 9.21 -5.83
C GLY A 45 -12.09 9.61 -6.37
N LYS A 46 -12.78 8.70 -7.03
CA LYS A 46 -14.09 9.00 -7.61
C LYS A 46 -15.25 8.61 -6.72
N LEU A 47 -14.99 8.00 -5.59
CA LEU A 47 -16.06 7.52 -4.73
C LEU A 47 -16.44 8.58 -3.70
N SER A 48 -17.75 8.73 -3.47
CA SER A 48 -18.23 9.51 -2.36
C SER A 48 -18.01 8.74 -1.07
N GLN A 49 -18.28 9.39 0.07
CA GLN A 49 -18.17 8.70 1.35
C GLN A 49 -19.07 7.48 1.42
N GLU A 50 -20.29 7.63 0.93
CA GLU A 50 -21.24 6.53 0.94
C GLU A 50 -20.79 5.39 0.04
N GLU A 51 -20.29 5.74 -1.14
CA GLU A 51 -19.81 4.71 -2.06
C GLU A 51 -18.60 4.00 -1.50
N HIS A 52 -17.70 4.74 -0.86
CA HIS A 52 -16.54 4.14 -0.25
C HIS A 52 -16.97 3.14 0.82
N ARG A 53 -17.90 3.56 1.69
CA ARG A 53 -18.37 2.67 2.74
C ARG A 53 -19.01 1.41 2.15
N GLU A 54 -19.83 1.58 1.13
CA GLU A 54 -20.54 0.46 0.55
C GLU A 54 -19.60 -0.48 -0.19
N LYS A 55 -18.73 0.06 -1.02
CA LYS A 55 -17.90 -0.76 -1.91
C LYS A 55 -16.63 -1.25 -1.24
N VAL A 56 -15.96 -0.38 -0.52
CA VAL A 56 -14.66 -0.72 0.05
C VAL A 56 -14.81 -1.40 1.40
N ILE A 57 -15.59 -0.79 2.28
CA ILE A 57 -15.69 -1.28 3.65
C ILE A 57 -16.56 -2.54 3.70
N LYS A 58 -17.69 -2.50 3.04
CA LYS A 58 -18.62 -3.64 3.10
C LYS A 58 -18.34 -4.71 2.06
N LYS A 59 -18.03 -4.33 0.84
CA LYS A 59 -17.83 -5.29 -0.24
C LYS A 59 -16.38 -5.60 -0.54
N ASN A 60 -15.48 -5.00 0.19
CA ASN A 60 -14.06 -5.35 0.11
C ASN A 60 -13.38 -4.97 -1.20
N ASP A 61 -13.86 -3.93 -1.88
CA ASP A 61 -13.18 -3.43 -3.07
C ASP A 61 -11.82 -2.86 -2.70
N ARG A 62 -10.88 -2.97 -3.61
CA ARG A 62 -9.53 -2.43 -3.43
C ARG A 62 -9.12 -1.70 -4.69
N PRO A 63 -8.10 -0.83 -4.60
CA PRO A 63 -7.62 -0.17 -5.82
C PRO A 63 -7.09 -1.19 -6.81
N PRO A 64 -7.16 -0.90 -8.10
CA PRO A 64 -6.73 -1.87 -9.11
C PRO A 64 -5.23 -2.05 -9.12
N LEU A 65 -4.80 -3.28 -9.28
CA LEU A 65 -3.38 -3.60 -9.47
C LEU A 65 -3.09 -3.56 -10.96
N LYS A 66 -2.10 -2.79 -11.35
CA LYS A 66 -1.80 -2.62 -12.76
C LYS A 66 -0.87 -3.73 -13.22
N ARG A 67 -1.13 -4.20 -14.43
CA ARG A 67 -0.43 -5.37 -14.95
C ARG A 67 1.06 -5.18 -15.12
N ASP A 68 1.47 -3.96 -15.43
CA ASP A 68 2.88 -3.68 -15.68
C ASP A 68 3.69 -3.49 -14.40
N TRP A 69 3.05 -3.52 -13.24
CA TRP A 69 3.79 -3.45 -12.00
C TRP A 69 4.47 -4.79 -11.73
N LYS A 70 5.63 -4.75 -11.09
CA LYS A 70 6.32 -5.98 -10.72
C LYS A 70 5.42 -6.85 -9.87
N PRO A 71 5.43 -8.17 -10.10
CA PRO A 71 4.61 -9.07 -9.30
C PRO A 71 4.85 -8.93 -7.79
N ALA A 72 6.10 -8.66 -7.40
CA ALA A 72 6.40 -8.49 -5.98
C ALA A 72 5.68 -7.29 -5.38
N ILE A 73 5.56 -6.21 -6.13
CA ILE A 73 4.83 -5.02 -5.67
C ILE A 73 3.36 -5.36 -5.50
N GLN A 74 2.79 -6.05 -6.46
CA GLN A 74 1.39 -6.44 -6.37
C GLN A 74 1.14 -7.33 -5.17
N GLN A 75 2.07 -8.25 -4.92
CA GLN A 75 1.93 -9.18 -3.81
C GLN A 75 2.03 -8.44 -2.46
N ILE A 76 2.92 -7.48 -2.36
CA ILE A 76 3.05 -6.68 -1.13
C ILE A 76 1.74 -5.97 -0.84
N LEU A 77 1.16 -5.34 -1.84
CA LEU A 77 -0.11 -4.64 -1.66
C LEU A 77 -1.20 -5.60 -1.20
N GLN A 78 -1.34 -6.73 -1.88
CA GLN A 78 -2.38 -7.69 -1.54
C GLN A 78 -2.23 -8.22 -0.13
N ASN A 79 -1.00 -8.44 0.31
CA ASN A 79 -0.76 -8.97 1.65
C ASN A 79 -1.01 -7.93 2.73
N CYS A 80 -0.96 -6.67 2.40
CA CYS A 80 -1.15 -5.60 3.38
C CYS A 80 -2.62 -5.23 3.55
N TRP A 81 -3.43 -5.37 2.51
CA TRP A 81 -4.78 -4.84 2.58
C TRP A 81 -5.88 -5.90 2.67
N LYS A 82 -5.55 -7.08 3.15
CA LYS A 82 -6.56 -8.11 3.33
C LYS A 82 -7.62 -7.64 4.31
N ARG A 83 -8.83 -8.12 4.10
CA ARG A 83 -9.93 -7.71 4.97
C ARG A 83 -9.70 -8.17 6.40
N ASN A 84 -9.26 -9.40 6.59
CA ASN A 84 -9.01 -9.93 7.91
C ASN A 84 -7.68 -9.40 8.42
N PRO A 85 -7.68 -8.59 9.49
CA PRO A 85 -6.42 -8.01 9.99
C PRO A 85 -5.38 -9.05 10.35
N ARG A 86 -5.81 -10.23 10.75
CA ARG A 86 -4.88 -11.28 11.15
C ARG A 86 -4.16 -11.89 9.97
N GLU A 87 -4.68 -11.71 8.76
CA GLU A 87 -4.07 -12.26 7.56
C GLU A 87 -3.12 -11.29 6.90
N ARG A 88 -3.08 -10.05 7.38
CA ARG A 88 -2.17 -9.05 6.83
C ARG A 88 -0.75 -9.34 7.27
N THR A 89 0.21 -8.94 6.42
CA THR A 89 1.61 -9.05 6.80
C THR A 89 1.89 -8.17 8.01
N ASN A 90 2.97 -8.45 8.74
CA ASN A 90 3.35 -7.60 9.86
C ASN A 90 4.43 -6.61 9.41
N ALA A 91 4.75 -5.66 10.29
CA ALA A 91 5.67 -4.59 9.94
C ALA A 91 7.07 -5.11 9.63
N THR A 92 7.53 -6.10 10.37
CA THR A 92 8.85 -6.67 10.16
C THR A 92 8.98 -7.30 8.79
N GLU A 93 7.99 -8.11 8.42
CA GLU A 93 7.99 -8.76 7.12
C GLU A 93 7.83 -7.74 6.00
N LEU A 94 6.97 -6.75 6.22
CA LEU A 94 6.75 -5.70 5.23
C LEU A 94 8.03 -4.93 4.96
N CYS A 95 8.75 -4.54 6.01
CA CYS A 95 10.00 -3.83 5.85
C CYS A 95 11.02 -4.67 5.09
N LYS A 96 11.07 -5.97 5.37
CA LYS A 96 11.98 -6.86 4.68
C LYS A 96 11.66 -6.92 3.18
N GLN A 97 10.38 -7.06 2.85
CA GLN A 97 9.97 -7.14 1.46
C GLN A 97 10.23 -5.84 0.72
N LEU A 98 9.98 -4.72 1.37
CA LEU A 98 10.24 -3.42 0.75
C LEU A 98 11.73 -3.22 0.52
N LYS A 99 12.55 -3.63 1.48
CA LYS A 99 13.98 -3.51 1.33
C LYS A 99 14.47 -4.36 0.17
N GLU A 100 13.94 -5.56 0.02
CA GLU A 100 14.30 -6.41 -1.10
C GLU A 100 13.97 -5.74 -2.43
N GLN A 101 12.86 -5.03 -2.50
CA GLN A 101 12.49 -4.34 -3.72
C GLN A 101 13.42 -3.16 -4.00
N VAL A 102 13.81 -2.42 -2.97
CA VAL A 102 14.74 -1.32 -3.14
C VAL A 102 16.10 -1.85 -3.61
N ASP A 103 16.59 -2.91 -2.98
CA ASP A 103 17.86 -3.50 -3.37
C ASP A 103 17.81 -4.01 -4.80
N SER A 104 16.72 -4.66 -5.17
CA SER A 104 16.55 -5.16 -6.54
C SER A 104 16.53 -4.00 -7.55
N TYR A 105 15.87 -2.91 -7.19
CA TYR A 105 15.81 -1.74 -8.06
C TYR A 105 17.21 -1.19 -8.30
N TYR A 106 18.02 -1.07 -7.25
CA TYR A 106 19.35 -0.54 -7.40
C TYR A 106 20.25 -1.48 -8.21
N GLU A 107 20.11 -2.77 -8.00
CA GLU A 107 20.89 -3.74 -8.77
C GLU A 107 20.56 -3.65 -10.25
N ASP A 108 19.25 -3.63 -10.56
CA ASP A 108 18.82 -3.61 -11.96
C ASP A 108 19.06 -2.25 -12.60
N GLY A 109 18.80 -1.19 -11.85
CA GLY A 109 18.86 0.15 -12.40
C GLY A 109 20.27 0.67 -12.56
N PHE A 110 21.15 0.33 -11.63
CA PHE A 110 22.49 0.90 -11.63
C PHE A 110 23.45 0.18 -12.53
N GLU A 111 23.14 -1.02 -12.92
CA GLU A 111 24.01 -1.68 -13.87
C GLU A 111 24.07 -0.94 -15.19
N SER A 112 23.06 -0.16 -15.48
CA SER A 112 23.05 0.62 -16.69
C SER A 112 23.54 2.05 -16.47
N HIS A 113 24.01 2.38 -15.27
CA HIS A 113 24.47 3.74 -14.94
C HIS A 113 25.93 3.70 -14.53
N GLU A 114 26.49 4.87 -14.24
CA GLU A 114 27.88 4.92 -13.87
C GLU A 114 28.10 4.48 -12.46
N GLU A 115 29.25 3.86 -12.25
CA GLU A 115 29.62 3.39 -10.95
C GLU A 115 29.85 4.50 -9.95
N GLY A 116 30.27 5.64 -10.41
CA GLY A 116 30.47 6.74 -9.51
C GLY A 116 29.20 7.18 -8.82
N ARG A 117 28.10 7.10 -9.53
CA ARG A 117 26.83 7.44 -8.95
C ARG A 117 26.41 6.42 -7.93
N GLU A 118 26.71 5.18 -8.22
CA GLU A 118 26.40 4.10 -7.33
C GLU A 118 26.99 4.32 -5.94
N LYS A 119 28.23 4.76 -5.91
CA LYS A 119 28.90 4.96 -4.63
C LYS A 119 28.21 5.99 -3.77
N LYS A 120 27.67 7.01 -4.37
CA LYS A 120 26.97 8.04 -3.61
C LYS A 120 25.71 7.52 -2.97
N LEU A 121 25.07 6.58 -3.61
CA LEU A 121 23.81 6.07 -3.12
C LEU A 121 23.94 4.97 -2.12
N CYS A 122 25.12 4.43 -1.97
CA CYS A 122 25.35 3.38 -1.01
C CYS A 122 25.56 3.86 0.40
N ILE A 123 25.47 5.12 0.64
CA ILE A 123 25.65 5.65 1.98
C ILE A 123 24.57 5.20 2.98
#